data_971713c928638f94b16c55d7d7d94ebd
#
_entry.id   971713c928638f94b16c55d7d7d94ebd
#
_cell.length_a   1.000
_cell.length_b   1.000
_cell.length_c   1.000
_cell.angle_alpha   90.00
_cell.angle_beta   90.00
_cell.angle_gamma   90.00
#
_symmetry.space_group_name_H-M   'P 1'
#
loop_
_entity.id
_entity.type
_entity.pdbx_description
1 polymer ?
#
loop_
_entity_poly.entity_id
_entity_poly.type
_entity_poly.pdbx_seq_one_letter_code
_entity_poly.pdbx_strand_id
1 'polypeptide(L)'
;MVQAIDAFLGLRVAQKARTILRSDAGFGSDANVAAALVGHWQVVTKSGGGRRPAALARQVRDDGWLELRPNDRWVAPVQGPVAFERPVQWLALRWRTQHGQLKHSTVVCSVSTWSPAEVIAYYDARGACETEIQADKGGLLLSRRRKKVLAAQETLVLLTDLAHNLLAWATPWMFPAGPLAQFGPTQLIQDVLTLPGHLIFHHQQLAEVHLNVLHPYAAEVAAGLERLLDRFGSP
;
A
#
# COMPACT_ATOMS: atom_id res chain seq x y z
N MET A 1 5.45 -17.79 -5.02
CA MET A 1 4.57 -16.62 -4.95
C MET A 1 3.40 -16.71 -5.93
N VAL A 2 3.60 -16.72 -7.25
CA VAL A 2 2.50 -16.69 -8.24
C VAL A 2 1.50 -17.84 -8.05
N GLN A 3 1.96 -19.07 -7.82
CA GLN A 3 1.10 -20.22 -7.54
C GLN A 3 0.22 -20.03 -6.29
N ALA A 4 0.76 -19.42 -5.23
CA ALA A 4 -0.02 -19.13 -4.02
C ALA A 4 -1.11 -18.06 -4.29
N ILE A 5 -0.79 -17.03 -5.07
CA ILE A 5 -1.75 -16.02 -5.50
C ILE A 5 -2.85 -16.66 -6.36
N ASP A 6 -2.47 -17.53 -7.29
CA ASP A 6 -3.41 -18.26 -8.15
C ASP A 6 -4.37 -19.13 -7.34
N ALA A 7 -3.85 -19.89 -6.38
CA ALA A 7 -4.64 -20.75 -5.51
C ALA A 7 -5.59 -19.93 -4.61
N PHE A 8 -5.13 -18.78 -4.12
CA PHE A 8 -5.91 -17.92 -3.23
C PHE A 8 -7.04 -17.19 -3.97
N LEU A 9 -6.75 -16.62 -5.13
CA LEU A 9 -7.71 -15.79 -5.87
C LEU A 9 -8.64 -16.59 -6.77
N GLY A 10 -8.25 -17.80 -7.21
CA GLY A 10 -9.06 -18.66 -8.09
C GLY A 10 -9.50 -18.01 -9.41
N LEU A 11 -8.74 -17.03 -9.92
CA LEU A 11 -9.12 -16.27 -11.10
C LEU A 11 -8.99 -17.09 -12.39
N ARG A 12 -9.95 -16.94 -13.30
CA ARG A 12 -9.87 -17.48 -14.65
C ARG A 12 -8.85 -16.72 -15.50
N VAL A 13 -8.33 -17.34 -16.55
CA VAL A 13 -7.33 -16.74 -17.47
C VAL A 13 -7.74 -15.35 -17.95
N ALA A 14 -9.01 -15.17 -18.38
CA ALA A 14 -9.51 -13.88 -18.83
C ALA A 14 -9.51 -12.79 -17.74
N GLN A 15 -9.65 -13.17 -16.47
CA GLN A 15 -9.58 -12.25 -15.33
C GLN A 15 -8.13 -11.92 -15.02
N LYS A 16 -7.23 -12.92 -15.02
CA LYS A 16 -5.78 -12.72 -14.82
C LYS A 16 -5.19 -11.78 -15.87
N ALA A 17 -5.60 -11.92 -17.15
CA ALA A 17 -5.15 -11.06 -18.23
C ALA A 17 -5.52 -9.57 -18.05
N ARG A 18 -6.51 -9.28 -17.22
CA ARG A 18 -6.94 -7.93 -16.84
C ARG A 18 -6.45 -7.48 -15.47
N THR A 19 -5.77 -8.35 -14.75
CA THR A 19 -5.29 -8.10 -13.39
C THR A 19 -3.78 -7.89 -13.40
N ILE A 20 -3.33 -6.84 -12.74
CA ILE A 20 -1.91 -6.50 -12.68
C ILE A 20 -1.35 -6.95 -11.33
N LEU A 21 -0.35 -7.81 -11.37
CA LEU A 21 0.49 -8.09 -10.20
C LEU A 21 1.53 -6.99 -10.06
N ARG A 22 1.34 -6.15 -9.03
CA ARG A 22 2.27 -5.08 -8.69
C ARG A 22 3.09 -5.50 -7.46
N SER A 23 4.41 -5.57 -7.63
CA SER A 23 5.29 -6.03 -6.56
C SER A 23 6.59 -5.22 -6.46
N ASP A 24 7.27 -5.35 -5.33
CA ASP A 24 8.57 -4.74 -5.11
C ASP A 24 9.74 -5.58 -5.65
N ALA A 25 10.97 -5.12 -5.40
CA ALA A 25 12.18 -5.79 -5.85
C ALA A 25 12.37 -7.18 -5.19
N GLY A 26 11.80 -7.42 -4.01
CA GLY A 26 11.87 -8.72 -3.33
C GLY A 26 11.15 -9.83 -4.10
N PHE A 27 10.12 -9.45 -4.86
CA PHE A 27 9.35 -10.38 -5.70
C PHE A 27 9.64 -10.23 -7.20
N GLY A 28 10.43 -9.25 -7.59
CA GLY A 28 10.75 -8.92 -8.99
C GLY A 28 11.91 -9.72 -9.59
N SER A 29 12.14 -10.95 -9.15
CA SER A 29 13.09 -11.85 -9.81
C SER A 29 12.61 -12.25 -11.20
N ASP A 30 13.54 -12.52 -12.11
CA ASP A 30 13.20 -12.93 -13.48
C ASP A 30 12.31 -14.20 -13.48
N ALA A 31 12.56 -15.13 -12.56
CA ALA A 31 11.75 -16.35 -12.41
C ALA A 31 10.31 -16.05 -11.99
N ASN A 32 10.10 -15.10 -11.06
CA ASN A 32 8.75 -14.69 -10.65
C ASN A 32 8.01 -13.94 -11.75
N VAL A 33 8.70 -13.08 -12.49
CA VAL A 33 8.13 -12.37 -13.65
C VAL A 33 7.75 -13.38 -14.73
N ALA A 34 8.63 -14.32 -15.08
CA ALA A 34 8.34 -15.39 -16.04
C ALA A 34 7.11 -16.21 -15.62
N ALA A 35 7.07 -16.67 -14.37
CA ALA A 35 5.96 -17.46 -13.84
C ALA A 35 4.62 -16.69 -13.89
N ALA A 36 4.64 -15.38 -13.61
CA ALA A 36 3.44 -14.55 -13.70
C ALA A 36 2.95 -14.39 -15.14
N LEU A 37 3.87 -14.19 -16.09
CA LEU A 37 3.55 -14.04 -17.51
C LEU A 37 2.99 -15.34 -18.11
N VAL A 38 3.59 -16.50 -17.77
CA VAL A 38 3.08 -17.83 -18.14
C VAL A 38 1.69 -18.05 -17.53
N GLY A 39 1.47 -17.62 -16.29
CA GLY A 39 0.17 -17.64 -15.61
C GLY A 39 -0.85 -16.62 -16.15
N HIS A 40 -0.56 -15.96 -17.26
CA HIS A 40 -1.41 -14.96 -17.93
C HIS A 40 -1.65 -13.65 -17.13
N TRP A 41 -0.90 -13.40 -16.07
CA TRP A 41 -1.00 -12.14 -15.34
C TRP A 41 -0.36 -10.99 -16.11
N GLN A 42 -0.88 -9.77 -15.90
CA GLN A 42 -0.11 -8.57 -16.16
C GLN A 42 0.84 -8.30 -14.99
N VAL A 43 1.99 -7.72 -15.27
CA VAL A 43 3.04 -7.48 -14.27
C VAL A 43 3.52 -6.06 -14.34
N VAL A 44 3.61 -5.41 -13.18
CA VAL A 44 4.39 -4.17 -12.98
C VAL A 44 5.21 -4.35 -11.72
N THR A 45 6.52 -4.54 -11.88
CA THR A 45 7.39 -4.85 -10.75
C THR A 45 8.74 -4.18 -10.88
N LYS A 46 9.32 -3.85 -9.72
CA LYS A 46 10.72 -3.45 -9.66
C LYS A 46 11.58 -4.70 -9.85
N SER A 47 12.41 -4.70 -10.88
CA SER A 47 13.33 -5.82 -11.11
C SER A 47 14.39 -5.88 -10.02
N GLY A 48 14.85 -7.12 -9.73
CA GLY A 48 15.81 -7.39 -8.67
C GLY A 48 17.05 -6.48 -8.68
N GLY A 49 17.60 -6.28 -7.50
CA GLY A 49 18.62 -5.28 -7.21
C GLY A 49 20.03 -5.61 -7.69
N GLY A 50 21.01 -5.16 -6.95
CA GLY A 50 22.43 -5.34 -7.24
C GLY A 50 22.94 -4.37 -8.31
N ARG A 51 23.79 -4.86 -9.20
CA ARG A 51 24.45 -4.05 -10.23
C ARG A 51 23.62 -3.82 -11.50
N ARG A 52 22.52 -4.60 -11.68
CA ARG A 52 21.67 -4.58 -12.88
C ARG A 52 21.09 -3.20 -13.20
N PRO A 53 20.47 -2.45 -12.25
CA PRO A 53 19.89 -1.15 -12.57
C PRO A 53 20.90 -0.15 -13.11
N ALA A 54 22.09 -0.09 -12.53
CA ALA A 54 23.15 0.79 -13.00
C ALA A 54 23.71 0.38 -14.37
N ALA A 55 23.77 -0.93 -14.63
CA ALA A 55 24.21 -1.45 -15.93
C ALA A 55 23.20 -1.12 -17.03
N LEU A 56 21.90 -1.25 -16.77
CA LEU A 56 20.84 -0.90 -17.72
C LEU A 56 20.76 0.61 -17.94
N ALA A 57 20.94 1.42 -16.91
CA ALA A 57 20.95 2.88 -17.02
C ALA A 57 22.08 3.39 -17.93
N ARG A 58 23.23 2.68 -18.01
CA ARG A 58 24.34 3.04 -18.92
C ARG A 58 24.03 2.83 -20.41
N GLN A 59 22.99 2.07 -20.76
CA GLN A 59 22.54 1.93 -22.14
C GLN A 59 21.86 3.19 -22.67
N VAL A 60 21.40 4.06 -21.77
CA VAL A 60 20.61 5.23 -22.12
C VAL A 60 21.54 6.42 -22.36
N ARG A 61 21.45 7.02 -23.55
CA ARG A 61 22.13 8.27 -23.87
C ARG A 61 21.54 9.42 -23.04
N ASP A 62 22.27 10.50 -22.88
CA ASP A 62 21.84 11.62 -22.06
C ASP A 62 20.52 12.26 -22.53
N ASP A 63 20.29 12.29 -23.84
CA ASP A 63 19.07 12.78 -24.49
C ASP A 63 17.90 11.78 -24.47
N GLY A 64 18.13 10.53 -24.07
CA GLY A 64 17.13 9.46 -24.04
C GLY A 64 16.30 9.37 -22.76
N TRP A 65 16.54 10.27 -21.80
CA TRP A 65 15.85 10.28 -20.53
C TRP A 65 14.61 11.18 -20.56
N LEU A 66 13.44 10.61 -20.29
CA LEU A 66 12.20 11.37 -20.04
C LEU A 66 12.19 11.85 -18.59
N GLU A 67 12.09 13.16 -18.41
CA GLU A 67 11.98 13.75 -17.07
C GLU A 67 10.58 13.56 -16.50
N LEU A 68 10.49 12.99 -15.29
CA LEU A 68 9.25 12.79 -14.55
C LEU A 68 9.02 13.87 -13.50
N ARG A 69 10.10 14.36 -12.91
CA ARG A 69 10.12 15.50 -11.99
C ARG A 69 11.30 16.39 -12.31
N PRO A 70 11.11 17.71 -12.34
CA PRO A 70 12.17 18.65 -12.68
C PRO A 70 13.43 18.42 -11.84
N ASN A 71 14.55 18.16 -12.53
CA ASN A 71 15.90 17.96 -11.98
C ASN A 71 16.04 16.88 -10.91
N ASP A 72 15.05 16.00 -10.74
CA ASP A 72 15.02 15.02 -9.65
C ASP A 72 14.89 13.58 -10.11
N ARG A 73 14.05 13.31 -11.13
CA ARG A 73 13.70 11.95 -11.51
C ARG A 73 13.45 11.77 -12.99
N TRP A 74 14.04 10.72 -13.56
CA TRP A 74 13.94 10.42 -15.00
C TRP A 74 13.68 8.94 -15.22
N VAL A 75 13.07 8.62 -16.35
CA VAL A 75 12.82 7.26 -16.84
C VAL A 75 13.24 7.13 -18.29
N ALA A 76 13.71 5.96 -18.67
CA ALA A 76 13.99 5.64 -20.06
C ALA A 76 13.67 4.17 -20.36
N PRO A 77 13.15 3.83 -21.54
CA PRO A 77 13.09 2.46 -22.02
C PRO A 77 14.50 1.93 -22.26
N VAL A 78 14.72 0.66 -21.93
CA VAL A 78 16.00 -0.03 -22.12
C VAL A 78 15.78 -1.42 -22.66
N GLN A 79 16.82 -2.00 -23.27
CA GLN A 79 16.80 -3.41 -23.63
C GLN A 79 17.03 -4.24 -22.36
N GLY A 80 16.08 -5.10 -22.05
CA GLY A 80 16.18 -5.97 -20.88
C GLY A 80 17.18 -7.11 -21.06
N PRO A 81 17.76 -7.61 -19.98
CA PRO A 81 18.75 -8.67 -20.00
C PRO A 81 18.14 -10.06 -20.22
N VAL A 82 16.82 -10.17 -20.12
CA VAL A 82 16.07 -11.42 -20.24
C VAL A 82 14.90 -11.23 -21.18
N ALA A 83 14.75 -12.15 -22.14
CA ALA A 83 13.56 -12.29 -22.95
C ALA A 83 12.55 -13.17 -22.20
N PHE A 84 11.32 -12.73 -22.15
CA PHE A 84 10.20 -13.49 -21.59
C PHE A 84 9.30 -14.03 -22.71
N GLU A 85 8.46 -15.00 -22.39
CA GLU A 85 7.49 -15.57 -23.34
C GLU A 85 6.50 -14.52 -23.90
N ARG A 86 6.17 -13.52 -23.08
CA ARG A 86 5.36 -12.37 -23.49
C ARG A 86 6.21 -11.11 -23.50
N PRO A 87 5.93 -10.19 -24.45
CA PRO A 87 6.63 -8.90 -24.50
C PRO A 87 6.47 -8.12 -23.18
N VAL A 88 7.56 -7.49 -22.75
CA VAL A 88 7.59 -6.58 -21.61
C VAL A 88 8.40 -5.34 -21.96
N GLN A 89 8.03 -4.23 -21.32
CA GLN A 89 8.85 -3.03 -21.30
C GLN A 89 9.82 -3.12 -20.13
N TRP A 90 11.09 -2.86 -20.40
CA TRP A 90 12.10 -2.65 -19.38
C TRP A 90 12.36 -1.15 -19.28
N LEU A 91 12.23 -0.61 -18.09
CA LEU A 91 12.39 0.81 -17.82
C LEU A 91 13.52 1.02 -16.82
N ALA A 92 14.54 1.78 -17.21
CA ALA A 92 15.52 2.29 -16.28
C ALA A 92 14.98 3.57 -15.63
N LEU A 93 15.11 3.65 -14.31
CA LEU A 93 14.88 4.87 -13.54
C LEU A 93 16.18 5.39 -12.99
N ARG A 94 16.34 6.70 -12.97
CA ARG A 94 17.33 7.39 -12.16
C ARG A 94 16.70 8.51 -11.37
N TRP A 95 17.20 8.75 -10.17
CA TRP A 95 16.78 9.88 -9.35
C TRP A 95 17.93 10.42 -8.53
N ARG A 96 17.85 11.69 -8.18
CA ARG A 96 18.81 12.37 -7.32
C ARG A 96 18.39 12.26 -5.87
N THR A 97 19.28 11.81 -5.01
CA THR A 97 19.05 11.80 -3.56
C THR A 97 19.21 13.20 -2.98
N GLN A 98 18.77 13.40 -1.74
CA GLN A 98 18.97 14.65 -0.99
C GLN A 98 20.46 15.07 -0.91
N HIS A 99 21.39 14.10 -0.99
CA HIS A 99 22.83 14.35 -1.01
C HIS A 99 23.39 14.49 -2.43
N GLY A 100 22.57 14.70 -3.44
CA GLY A 100 22.96 14.88 -4.84
C GLY A 100 23.43 13.62 -5.57
N GLN A 101 23.45 12.45 -4.92
CA GLN A 101 23.87 11.20 -5.55
C GLN A 101 22.79 10.66 -6.49
N LEU A 102 23.19 10.15 -7.66
CA LEU A 102 22.29 9.46 -8.56
C LEU A 102 22.12 8.00 -8.13
N LYS A 103 20.88 7.61 -7.93
CA LYS A 103 20.47 6.22 -7.71
C LYS A 103 19.70 5.70 -8.91
N HIS A 104 19.76 4.40 -9.10
CA HIS A 104 19.13 3.71 -10.23
C HIS A 104 18.22 2.58 -9.74
N SER A 105 17.20 2.33 -10.53
CA SER A 105 16.27 1.22 -10.35
C SER A 105 15.79 0.75 -11.72
N THR A 106 15.17 -0.40 -11.77
CA THR A 106 14.60 -0.95 -13.01
C THR A 106 13.20 -1.45 -12.73
N VAL A 107 12.27 -1.11 -13.61
CA VAL A 107 10.88 -1.59 -13.58
C VAL A 107 10.61 -2.40 -14.83
N VAL A 108 9.90 -3.52 -14.66
CA VAL A 108 9.40 -4.37 -15.74
C VAL A 108 7.89 -4.22 -15.80
N CYS A 109 7.36 -3.98 -16.98
CA CYS A 109 5.93 -3.85 -17.23
C CYS A 109 5.50 -4.67 -18.44
N SER A 110 4.44 -5.48 -18.30
CA SER A 110 3.87 -6.24 -19.41
C SER A 110 2.68 -5.55 -20.09
N VAL A 111 2.23 -4.41 -19.58
CA VAL A 111 1.16 -3.62 -20.19
C VAL A 111 1.74 -2.78 -21.32
N SER A 112 1.59 -3.25 -22.55
CA SER A 112 2.24 -2.65 -23.72
C SER A 112 1.65 -1.30 -24.14
N THR A 113 0.44 -0.97 -23.69
CA THR A 113 -0.24 0.27 -24.05
C THR A 113 0.18 1.47 -23.17
N TRP A 114 0.90 1.23 -22.10
CA TRP A 114 1.29 2.28 -21.19
C TRP A 114 2.61 2.94 -21.61
N SER A 115 2.66 4.25 -21.51
CA SER A 115 3.88 5.01 -21.62
C SER A 115 4.81 4.77 -20.42
N PRO A 116 6.11 5.02 -20.54
CA PRO A 116 7.04 4.92 -19.42
C PRO A 116 6.59 5.74 -18.18
N ALA A 117 6.02 6.93 -18.38
CA ALA A 117 5.53 7.77 -17.31
C ALA A 117 4.34 7.16 -16.56
N GLU A 118 3.37 6.59 -17.31
CA GLU A 118 2.21 5.90 -16.73
C GLU A 118 2.63 4.67 -15.93
N VAL A 119 3.57 3.87 -16.44
CA VAL A 119 4.11 2.72 -15.71
C VAL A 119 4.68 3.15 -14.37
N ILE A 120 5.47 4.24 -14.34
CA ILE A 120 6.10 4.69 -13.11
C ILE A 120 5.09 5.31 -12.16
N ALA A 121 4.14 6.10 -12.65
CA ALA A 121 3.05 6.64 -11.84
C ALA A 121 2.23 5.52 -11.18
N TYR A 122 1.88 4.47 -11.94
CA TYR A 122 1.20 3.31 -11.40
C TYR A 122 2.05 2.54 -10.38
N TYR A 123 3.34 2.35 -10.66
CA TYR A 123 4.26 1.69 -9.73
C TYR A 123 4.38 2.46 -8.42
N ASP A 124 4.52 3.77 -8.48
CA ASP A 124 4.70 4.64 -7.30
C ASP A 124 3.46 4.67 -6.39
N ALA A 125 2.26 4.57 -6.97
CA ALA A 125 1.02 4.45 -6.20
C ALA A 125 0.99 3.22 -5.27
N ARG A 126 1.97 2.30 -5.38
CA ARG A 126 2.21 1.20 -4.42
C ARG A 126 2.58 1.70 -3.01
N GLY A 127 3.17 2.88 -2.92
CA GLY A 127 3.59 3.45 -1.63
C GLY A 127 2.47 3.55 -0.59
N ALA A 128 1.22 3.66 -1.03
CA ALA A 128 0.06 3.65 -0.13
C ALA A 128 -0.02 2.34 0.69
N CYS A 129 0.13 1.16 0.04
CA CYS A 129 0.11 -0.13 0.75
C CYS A 129 1.25 -0.28 1.76
N GLU A 130 2.44 0.27 1.47
CA GLU A 130 3.56 0.23 2.43
C GLU A 130 3.25 1.09 3.68
N THR A 131 2.63 2.24 3.47
CA THR A 131 2.20 3.11 4.58
C THR A 131 1.12 2.44 5.42
N GLU A 132 0.14 1.78 4.81
CA GLU A 132 -0.90 1.00 5.48
C GLU A 132 -0.30 -0.14 6.32
N ILE A 133 0.58 -0.95 5.71
CA ILE A 133 1.28 -2.03 6.43
C ILE A 133 2.13 -1.48 7.60
N GLN A 134 2.75 -0.31 7.45
CA GLN A 134 3.50 0.33 8.53
C GLN A 134 2.56 0.83 9.63
N ALA A 135 1.39 1.35 9.28
CA ALA A 135 0.37 1.75 10.24
C ALA A 135 -0.15 0.54 11.05
N ASP A 136 -0.36 -0.60 10.41
CA ASP A 136 -0.77 -1.84 11.10
C ASP A 136 0.33 -2.38 12.03
N LYS A 137 1.57 -2.35 11.57
CA LYS A 137 2.72 -2.77 12.39
C LYS A 137 2.95 -1.86 13.60
N GLY A 138 2.82 -0.56 13.41
CA GLY A 138 3.05 0.46 14.45
C GLY A 138 1.82 0.75 15.29
N GLY A 139 0.74 1.19 14.67
CA GLY A 139 -0.50 1.62 15.31
C GLY A 139 -1.27 0.45 15.92
N LEU A 140 -1.56 -0.58 15.13
CA LEU A 140 -2.26 -1.79 15.60
C LEU A 140 -1.35 -2.82 16.27
N LEU A 141 -0.06 -2.51 16.40
CA LEU A 141 0.95 -3.32 17.11
C LEU A 141 1.09 -4.75 16.55
N LEU A 142 0.79 -4.98 15.27
CA LEU A 142 0.86 -6.30 14.65
C LEU A 142 2.24 -6.94 14.79
N SER A 143 3.31 -6.16 14.69
CA SER A 143 4.69 -6.64 14.84
C SER A 143 5.05 -7.12 16.26
N ARG A 144 4.32 -6.67 17.28
CA ARG A 144 4.54 -7.01 18.68
C ARG A 144 3.70 -8.21 19.14
N ARG A 145 2.67 -8.58 18.39
CA ARG A 145 1.71 -9.65 18.74
C ARG A 145 2.05 -10.93 18.00
N ARG A 146 3.19 -11.56 18.34
CA ARG A 146 3.62 -12.80 17.70
C ARG A 146 2.97 -14.02 18.35
N LYS A 147 2.44 -14.92 17.53
CA LYS A 147 1.88 -16.21 17.94
C LYS A 147 2.78 -17.34 17.46
N LYS A 148 2.91 -18.40 18.28
CA LYS A 148 3.71 -19.58 17.94
C LYS A 148 3.00 -20.52 16.96
N VAL A 149 1.67 -20.46 16.90
CA VAL A 149 0.82 -21.27 16.03
C VAL A 149 0.42 -20.46 14.83
N LEU A 150 0.62 -20.98 13.62
CA LEU A 150 0.35 -20.28 12.35
C LEU A 150 -1.10 -19.83 12.26
N ALA A 151 -2.08 -20.70 12.53
CA ALA A 151 -3.50 -20.34 12.48
C ALA A 151 -3.87 -19.19 13.44
N ALA A 152 -3.26 -19.15 14.63
CA ALA A 152 -3.45 -18.06 15.56
C ALA A 152 -2.81 -16.75 15.06
N GLN A 153 -1.69 -16.85 14.34
CA GLN A 153 -1.06 -15.68 13.71
C GLN A 153 -1.89 -15.16 12.53
N GLU A 154 -2.44 -16.05 11.71
CA GLU A 154 -3.36 -15.69 10.62
C GLU A 154 -4.61 -15.01 11.15
N THR A 155 -5.24 -15.56 12.18
CA THR A 155 -6.40 -14.94 12.85
C THR A 155 -6.06 -13.54 13.35
N LEU A 156 -4.88 -13.37 13.95
CA LEU A 156 -4.45 -12.06 14.43
C LEU A 156 -4.26 -11.04 13.28
N VAL A 157 -3.72 -11.46 12.14
CA VAL A 157 -3.59 -10.62 10.95
C VAL A 157 -4.98 -10.20 10.46
N LEU A 158 -5.90 -11.15 10.30
CA LEU A 158 -7.27 -10.87 9.86
C LEU A 158 -8.02 -9.92 10.80
N LEU A 159 -7.84 -10.08 12.11
CA LEU A 159 -8.42 -9.14 13.09
C LEU A 159 -7.78 -7.74 13.02
N THR A 160 -6.49 -7.68 12.72
CA THR A 160 -5.80 -6.41 12.51
C THR A 160 -6.30 -5.71 11.24
N ASP A 161 -6.47 -6.45 10.14
CA ASP A 161 -7.03 -5.92 8.89
C ASP A 161 -8.47 -5.44 9.09
N LEU A 162 -9.27 -6.19 9.86
CA LEU A 162 -10.64 -5.77 10.20
C LEU A 162 -10.63 -4.46 10.99
N ALA A 163 -9.79 -4.34 12.00
CA ALA A 163 -9.67 -3.13 12.81
C ALA A 163 -9.20 -1.93 11.96
N HIS A 164 -8.23 -2.15 11.05
CA HIS A 164 -7.77 -1.14 10.09
C HIS A 164 -8.93 -0.66 9.21
N ASN A 165 -9.67 -1.60 8.61
CA ASN A 165 -10.79 -1.28 7.73
C ASN A 165 -11.92 -0.55 8.47
N LEU A 166 -12.21 -0.92 9.71
CA LEU A 166 -13.18 -0.22 10.55
C LEU A 166 -12.74 1.23 10.82
N LEU A 167 -11.48 1.45 11.14
CA LEU A 167 -10.93 2.80 11.33
C LEU A 167 -10.98 3.62 10.04
N ALA A 168 -10.51 3.05 8.93
CA ALA A 168 -10.50 3.72 7.63
C ALA A 168 -11.93 4.08 7.17
N TRP A 169 -12.89 3.22 7.47
CA TRP A 169 -14.29 3.42 7.12
C TRP A 169 -14.98 4.44 8.07
N ALA A 170 -14.74 4.36 9.37
CA ALA A 170 -15.39 5.24 10.34
C ALA A 170 -14.86 6.68 10.31
N THR A 171 -13.55 6.85 10.05
CA THR A 171 -12.88 8.16 10.09
C THR A 171 -13.56 9.24 9.24
N PRO A 172 -13.86 9.06 7.93
CA PRO A 172 -14.51 10.09 7.14
C PRO A 172 -15.95 10.39 7.58
N TRP A 173 -16.58 9.47 8.29
CA TRP A 173 -17.92 9.68 8.87
C TRP A 173 -17.88 10.46 10.17
N MET A 174 -16.91 10.11 11.02
CA MET A 174 -16.72 10.81 12.29
C MET A 174 -16.12 12.19 12.08
N PHE A 175 -15.14 12.30 11.19
CA PHE A 175 -14.32 13.49 11.01
C PHE A 175 -14.31 13.91 9.53
N PRO A 176 -15.41 14.45 8.98
CA PRO A 176 -15.50 14.86 7.58
C PRO A 176 -14.60 16.06 7.23
N ALA A 177 -14.15 16.82 8.24
CA ALA A 177 -13.28 17.96 8.10
C ALA A 177 -12.45 18.18 9.37
N GLY A 178 -11.47 19.08 9.30
CA GLY A 178 -10.60 19.43 10.43
C GLY A 178 -9.34 18.54 10.55
N PRO A 179 -8.57 18.74 11.63
CA PRO A 179 -7.31 18.03 11.82
C PRO A 179 -7.46 16.52 11.87
N LEU A 180 -8.47 16.01 12.53
CA LEU A 180 -8.71 14.57 12.70
C LEU A 180 -9.06 13.84 11.39
N ALA A 181 -9.60 14.57 10.39
CA ALA A 181 -9.88 14.02 9.07
C ALA A 181 -8.61 13.54 8.33
N GLN A 182 -7.44 14.07 8.71
CA GLN A 182 -6.16 13.74 8.09
C GLN A 182 -5.33 12.75 8.92
N PHE A 183 -5.85 12.31 10.06
CA PHE A 183 -5.15 11.35 10.90
C PHE A 183 -5.13 9.97 10.27
N GLY A 184 -3.94 9.39 10.16
CA GLY A 184 -3.78 7.98 9.83
C GLY A 184 -4.13 7.07 11.02
N PRO A 185 -4.28 5.76 10.80
CA PRO A 185 -4.67 4.81 11.85
C PRO A 185 -3.81 4.90 13.11
N THR A 186 -2.50 5.10 12.98
CA THR A 186 -1.60 5.23 14.14
C THR A 186 -1.95 6.42 15.02
N GLN A 187 -2.18 7.58 14.42
CA GLN A 187 -2.54 8.79 15.16
C GLN A 187 -3.95 8.67 15.78
N LEU A 188 -4.91 8.12 15.04
CA LEU A 188 -6.25 7.87 15.58
C LEU A 188 -6.20 6.96 16.80
N ILE A 189 -5.39 5.89 16.76
CA ILE A 189 -5.27 5.00 17.92
C ILE A 189 -4.61 5.70 19.08
N GLN A 190 -3.52 6.44 18.85
CA GLN A 190 -2.73 7.05 19.91
C GLN A 190 -3.41 8.28 20.52
N ASP A 191 -4.02 9.11 19.70
CA ASP A 191 -4.51 10.43 20.12
C ASP A 191 -6.03 10.50 20.30
N VAL A 192 -6.79 9.55 19.72
CA VAL A 192 -8.26 9.54 19.77
C VAL A 192 -8.78 8.34 20.55
N LEU A 193 -8.40 7.11 20.20
CA LEU A 193 -8.93 5.90 20.86
C LEU A 193 -8.37 5.64 22.25
N THR A 194 -7.32 6.37 22.66
CA THR A 194 -6.80 6.35 24.04
C THR A 194 -7.42 7.42 24.92
N LEU A 195 -8.38 8.19 24.40
CA LEU A 195 -9.08 9.24 25.14
C LEU A 195 -9.78 8.63 26.37
N PRO A 196 -9.46 9.11 27.58
CA PRO A 196 -10.10 8.57 28.79
C PRO A 196 -11.57 8.93 28.85
N GLY A 197 -12.38 7.99 29.34
CA GLY A 197 -13.81 8.21 29.49
C GLY A 197 -14.49 7.10 30.30
N HIS A 198 -15.78 7.24 30.49
CA HIS A 198 -16.63 6.26 31.14
C HIS A 198 -17.74 5.83 30.19
N LEU A 199 -18.01 4.52 30.13
CA LEU A 199 -19.09 3.92 29.39
C LEU A 199 -20.16 3.48 30.42
N ILE A 200 -21.36 3.97 30.24
CA ILE A 200 -22.52 3.59 31.12
C ILE A 200 -23.41 2.65 30.34
N PHE A 201 -23.68 1.50 30.94
CA PHE A 201 -24.56 0.48 30.36
C PHE A 201 -25.83 0.31 31.18
N HIS A 202 -26.97 0.30 30.50
CA HIS A 202 -28.25 -0.09 31.06
C HIS A 202 -28.76 -1.36 30.36
N HIS A 203 -29.07 -2.41 31.12
CA HIS A 203 -29.50 -3.70 30.56
C HIS A 203 -28.61 -4.26 29.44
N GLN A 204 -27.28 -4.16 29.62
CA GLN A 204 -26.24 -4.56 28.65
C GLN A 204 -26.19 -3.73 27.34
N GLN A 205 -26.98 -2.67 27.25
CA GLN A 205 -26.92 -1.71 26.16
C GLN A 205 -26.11 -0.49 26.58
N LEU A 206 -25.25 0.01 25.70
CA LEU A 206 -24.53 1.25 25.94
C LEU A 206 -25.51 2.40 25.94
N ALA A 207 -25.63 3.07 27.09
CA ALA A 207 -26.57 4.19 27.29
C ALA A 207 -25.86 5.54 27.14
N GLU A 208 -24.66 5.69 27.74
CA GLU A 208 -23.98 6.96 27.75
C GLU A 208 -22.46 6.77 27.57
N VAL A 209 -21.81 7.73 26.90
CA VAL A 209 -20.37 7.85 26.78
C VAL A 209 -19.91 9.19 27.33
N HIS A 210 -19.19 9.16 28.43
CA HIS A 210 -18.62 10.36 29.04
C HIS A 210 -17.15 10.46 28.72
N LEU A 211 -16.74 11.46 27.95
CA LEU A 211 -15.34 11.69 27.57
C LEU A 211 -14.69 12.70 28.54
N ASN A 212 -13.40 12.54 28.76
CA ASN A 212 -12.63 13.52 29.53
C ASN A 212 -12.51 14.83 28.73
N VAL A 213 -13.23 15.85 29.17
CA VAL A 213 -13.31 17.16 28.51
C VAL A 213 -11.98 17.93 28.48
N LEU A 214 -11.00 17.54 29.28
CA LEU A 214 -9.65 18.15 29.27
C LEU A 214 -8.78 17.64 28.10
N HIS A 215 -9.24 16.59 27.43
CA HIS A 215 -8.50 16.07 26.26
C HIS A 215 -8.72 16.99 25.04
N PRO A 216 -7.66 17.36 24.29
CA PRO A 216 -7.74 18.32 23.18
C PRO A 216 -8.79 17.97 22.12
N TYR A 217 -9.05 16.70 21.90
CA TYR A 217 -9.98 16.21 20.86
C TYR A 217 -11.33 15.72 21.41
N ALA A 218 -11.62 15.94 22.69
CA ALA A 218 -12.85 15.40 23.30
C ALA A 218 -14.13 15.89 22.60
N ALA A 219 -14.18 17.17 22.26
CA ALA A 219 -15.34 17.77 21.60
C ALA A 219 -15.55 17.23 20.17
N GLU A 220 -14.45 17.10 19.39
CA GLU A 220 -14.51 16.56 18.04
C GLU A 220 -14.87 15.08 18.03
N VAL A 221 -14.37 14.32 19.01
CA VAL A 221 -14.69 12.89 19.16
C VAL A 221 -16.14 12.69 19.57
N ALA A 222 -16.66 13.48 20.51
CA ALA A 222 -18.08 13.45 20.91
C ALA A 222 -18.99 13.72 19.70
N ALA A 223 -18.74 14.80 18.98
CA ALA A 223 -19.49 15.15 17.76
C ALA A 223 -19.33 14.09 16.65
N GLY A 224 -18.17 13.42 16.57
CA GLY A 224 -17.93 12.30 15.66
C GLY A 224 -18.76 11.06 16.01
N LEU A 225 -18.85 10.73 17.28
CA LEU A 225 -19.67 9.61 17.78
C LEU A 225 -21.17 9.88 17.54
N GLU A 226 -21.64 11.11 17.78
CA GLU A 226 -23.02 11.50 17.47
C GLU A 226 -23.33 11.29 15.98
N ARG A 227 -22.46 11.75 15.07
CA ARG A 227 -22.63 11.53 13.62
C ARG A 227 -22.71 10.04 13.24
N LEU A 228 -21.91 9.18 13.88
CA LEU A 228 -22.00 7.74 13.66
C LEU A 228 -23.33 7.17 14.18
N LEU A 229 -23.76 7.57 15.37
CA LEU A 229 -25.00 7.10 15.95
C LEU A 229 -26.21 7.55 15.13
N ASP A 230 -26.25 8.79 14.68
CA ASP A 230 -27.32 9.31 13.81
C ASP A 230 -27.41 8.55 12.49
N ARG A 231 -26.27 8.08 11.97
CA ARG A 231 -26.24 7.37 10.70
C ARG A 231 -26.58 5.87 10.81
N PHE A 232 -26.15 5.23 11.89
CA PHE A 232 -26.23 3.78 12.06
C PHE A 232 -27.03 3.35 13.29
N GLY A 233 -27.32 4.28 14.17
CA GLY A 233 -28.08 4.06 15.41
C GLY A 233 -29.57 4.32 15.21
N SER A 234 -30.19 3.60 14.27
CA SER A 234 -31.64 3.56 14.29
C SER A 234 -32.12 2.34 15.08
N PRO A 235 -33.11 2.50 15.96
CA PRO A 235 -33.75 1.40 16.62
C PRO A 235 -34.52 0.51 15.65
#